data_9dc478086b4ccd33499ad6cef85a9fe1
#
_entry.id   9dc478086b4ccd33499ad6cef85a9fe1
#
_cell.length_a   1.000
_cell.length_b   1.000
_cell.length_c   1.000
_cell.angle_alpha   90.00
_cell.angle_beta   90.00
_cell.angle_gamma   90.00
#
_symmetry.space_group_name_H-M   'P 1'
#
loop_
_entity.id
_entity.type
_entity.pdbx_description
1 polymer ?
#
loop_
_entity_poly.entity_id
_entity_poly.type
_entity_poly.pdbx_seq_one_letter_code
_entity_poly.pdbx_strand_id
1 'polypeptide(L)'
;MRKQFSLFILGFMVLSLFNSCSSLKDFPAYDQVLIYDRPYDYTFLKTIEALNTFPDWTLEETDKNKGLIVLRSVNYGHITDRDKWEARFIVKSLGRKQTSVALEPVSQRLAQGGELLKRIDRVMAMSAVLKGEKQAQAVN
;
A
#
# COMPACT_ATOMS: atom_id res chain seq x y z
N MET A 1 -56.88 21.22 17.83
CA MET A 1 -56.19 20.82 16.59
C MET A 1 -54.83 21.51 16.37
N ARG A 2 -54.60 22.74 16.69
CA ARG A 2 -53.29 23.43 16.48
C ARG A 2 -52.09 22.86 17.28
N LYS A 3 -52.30 22.34 18.48
CA LYS A 3 -51.21 21.81 19.32
C LYS A 3 -50.71 20.42 18.87
N GLN A 4 -51.53 19.62 18.23
CA GLN A 4 -51.13 18.31 17.73
C GLN A 4 -50.29 18.42 16.46
N PHE A 5 -50.54 19.42 15.62
CA PHE A 5 -49.76 19.67 14.41
C PHE A 5 -48.31 20.09 14.71
N SER A 6 -48.10 20.87 15.77
CA SER A 6 -46.77 21.32 16.20
C SER A 6 -45.88 20.16 16.69
N LEU A 7 -46.47 19.19 17.37
CA LEU A 7 -45.75 17.98 17.83
C LEU A 7 -45.31 17.06 16.67
N PHE A 8 -46.12 16.95 15.61
CA PHE A 8 -45.79 16.17 14.42
C PHE A 8 -44.60 16.77 13.62
N ILE A 9 -44.56 18.11 13.53
CA ILE A 9 -43.47 18.81 12.82
C ILE A 9 -42.17 18.68 13.59
N LEU A 10 -42.21 18.77 14.94
CA LEU A 10 -41.01 18.61 15.77
C LEU A 10 -40.46 17.16 15.70
N GLY A 11 -41.33 16.16 15.69
CA GLY A 11 -40.96 14.75 15.55
C GLY A 11 -40.30 14.44 14.19
N PHE A 12 -40.80 15.04 13.12
CA PHE A 12 -40.25 14.84 11.78
C PHE A 12 -38.87 15.51 11.60
N MET A 13 -38.65 16.65 12.27
CA MET A 13 -37.36 17.37 12.21
C MET A 13 -36.25 16.65 12.98
N VAL A 14 -36.58 15.92 14.04
CA VAL A 14 -35.62 15.16 14.83
C VAL A 14 -35.20 13.86 14.06
N LEU A 15 -36.10 13.23 13.30
CA LEU A 15 -35.78 12.03 12.51
C LEU A 15 -34.81 12.31 11.36
N SER A 16 -34.78 13.55 10.85
CA SER A 16 -33.89 13.93 9.74
C SER A 16 -32.42 14.08 10.14
N LEU A 17 -32.12 14.18 11.45
CA LEU A 17 -30.76 14.39 11.95
C LEU A 17 -29.94 13.09 12.04
N PHE A 18 -30.58 11.92 11.95
CA PHE A 18 -29.90 10.63 12.06
C PHE A 18 -29.40 10.05 10.71
N ASN A 19 -29.64 10.74 9.60
CA ASN A 19 -29.13 10.32 8.29
C ASN A 19 -27.73 10.85 7.97
N SER A 20 -26.98 11.31 8.97
CA SER A 20 -25.56 11.59 8.80
C SER A 20 -24.77 10.28 8.83
N CYS A 21 -25.05 9.42 7.85
CA CYS A 21 -24.18 8.28 7.56
C CYS A 21 -22.85 8.87 7.12
N SER A 22 -21.88 8.91 8.04
CA SER A 22 -20.48 9.13 7.69
C SER A 22 -20.11 8.05 6.68
N SER A 23 -20.02 8.39 5.40
CA SER A 23 -19.41 7.56 4.41
C SER A 23 -17.95 7.36 4.85
N LEU A 24 -17.67 6.25 5.51
CA LEU A 24 -16.32 5.73 5.64
C LEU A 24 -15.77 5.74 4.22
N LYS A 25 -14.77 6.57 3.94
CA LYS A 25 -14.07 6.54 2.68
C LYS A 25 -13.46 5.16 2.57
N ASP A 26 -14.11 4.28 1.83
CA ASP A 26 -13.57 2.97 1.49
C ASP A 26 -12.38 3.25 0.56
N PHE A 27 -11.18 3.11 1.11
CA PHE A 27 -9.97 3.17 0.28
C PHE A 27 -10.01 2.00 -0.69
N PRO A 28 -9.69 2.24 -1.98
CA PRO A 28 -9.60 1.15 -2.94
C PRO A 28 -8.60 0.10 -2.44
N ALA A 29 -8.96 -1.18 -2.54
CA ALA A 29 -8.05 -2.26 -2.21
C ALA A 29 -6.94 -2.33 -3.27
N TYR A 30 -5.68 -2.34 -2.83
CA TYR A 30 -4.51 -2.50 -3.69
C TYR A 30 -4.11 -3.98 -3.70
N ASP A 31 -4.84 -4.80 -4.44
CA ASP A 31 -4.61 -6.24 -4.62
C ASP A 31 -3.68 -6.57 -5.79
N GLN A 32 -3.09 -5.54 -6.41
CA GLN A 32 -2.18 -5.69 -7.52
C GLN A 32 -0.94 -6.50 -7.11
N VAL A 33 -0.64 -7.53 -7.91
CA VAL A 33 0.60 -8.31 -7.83
C VAL A 33 1.54 -7.85 -8.93
N LEU A 34 2.70 -7.33 -8.54
CA LEU A 34 3.77 -6.97 -9.47
C LEU A 34 4.59 -8.22 -9.77
N ILE A 35 4.84 -8.51 -11.04
CA ILE A 35 5.62 -9.66 -11.47
C ILE A 35 6.84 -9.16 -12.24
N TYR A 36 8.02 -9.65 -11.85
CA TYR A 36 9.30 -9.26 -12.45
C TYR A 36 10.05 -10.48 -12.95
N ASP A 37 10.59 -10.40 -14.18
CA ASP A 37 11.49 -11.41 -14.75
C ASP A 37 12.90 -11.25 -14.18
N ARG A 38 13.01 -11.38 -12.88
CA ARG A 38 14.23 -11.23 -12.08
C ARG A 38 14.30 -12.31 -11.00
N PRO A 39 15.51 -12.73 -10.58
CA PRO A 39 15.69 -13.65 -9.46
C PRO A 39 15.16 -13.06 -8.16
N TYR A 40 14.76 -13.93 -7.26
CA TYR A 40 14.21 -13.58 -5.96
C TYR A 40 15.10 -12.61 -5.17
N ASP A 41 16.38 -12.93 -5.01
CA ASP A 41 17.33 -12.12 -4.23
C ASP A 41 17.45 -10.70 -4.76
N TYR A 42 17.52 -10.55 -6.08
CA TYR A 42 17.58 -9.26 -6.73
C TYR A 42 16.29 -8.45 -6.47
N THR A 43 15.14 -9.07 -6.68
CA THR A 43 13.83 -8.43 -6.52
C THR A 43 13.61 -8.03 -5.06
N PHE A 44 13.94 -8.91 -4.11
CA PHE A 44 13.82 -8.63 -2.69
C PHE A 44 14.65 -7.41 -2.27
N LEU A 45 15.93 -7.37 -2.63
CA LEU A 45 16.81 -6.24 -2.30
C LEU A 45 16.38 -4.92 -2.97
N LYS A 46 15.95 -4.97 -4.24
CA LYS A 46 15.46 -3.79 -4.95
C LYS A 46 14.12 -3.29 -4.40
N THR A 47 13.28 -4.16 -3.92
CA THR A 47 12.05 -3.77 -3.21
C THR A 47 12.39 -3.02 -1.92
N ILE A 48 13.33 -3.52 -1.12
CA ILE A 48 13.80 -2.81 0.08
C ILE A 48 14.37 -1.44 -0.29
N GLU A 49 15.25 -1.35 -1.30
CA GLU A 49 15.82 -0.08 -1.77
C GLU A 49 14.74 0.93 -2.16
N ALA A 50 13.74 0.49 -2.92
CA ALA A 50 12.64 1.34 -3.34
C ALA A 50 11.83 1.88 -2.16
N LEU A 51 11.54 1.01 -1.20
CA LEU A 51 10.71 1.33 -0.04
C LEU A 51 11.45 2.17 1.00
N ASN A 52 12.75 1.92 1.21
CA ASN A 52 13.57 2.68 2.17
C ASN A 52 13.78 4.14 1.74
N THR A 53 13.55 4.47 0.47
CA THR A 53 13.62 5.85 -0.04
C THR A 53 12.26 6.53 -0.15
N PHE A 54 11.19 5.89 0.32
CA PHE A 54 9.85 6.47 0.29
C PHE A 54 9.66 7.41 1.48
N PRO A 55 9.25 8.68 1.25
CA PRO A 55 9.10 9.65 2.32
C PRO A 55 8.00 9.22 3.31
N ASP A 56 8.17 9.62 4.56
CA ASP A 56 7.23 9.36 5.65
C ASP A 56 7.04 7.89 6.04
N TRP A 57 7.92 6.98 5.54
CA TRP A 57 7.93 5.56 5.88
C TRP A 57 9.32 5.11 6.28
N THR A 58 9.38 4.28 7.31
CA THR A 58 10.61 3.63 7.78
C THR A 58 10.49 2.12 7.65
N LEU A 59 11.61 1.49 7.26
CA LEU A 59 11.73 0.04 7.26
C LEU A 59 11.80 -0.45 8.71
N GLU A 60 10.89 -1.32 9.11
CA GLU A 60 10.81 -1.85 10.47
C GLU A 60 11.34 -3.29 10.54
N GLU A 61 10.92 -4.14 9.60
CA GLU A 61 11.31 -5.56 9.59
C GLU A 61 11.55 -6.04 8.18
N THR A 62 12.56 -6.90 8.02
CA THR A 62 12.80 -7.66 6.79
C THR A 62 13.14 -9.10 7.12
N ASP A 63 12.38 -10.03 6.56
CA ASP A 63 12.67 -11.47 6.66
C ASP A 63 12.75 -12.06 5.24
N LYS A 64 13.98 -12.26 4.76
CA LYS A 64 14.23 -12.78 3.42
C LYS A 64 13.72 -14.20 3.25
N ASN A 65 13.75 -15.03 4.31
CA ASN A 65 13.30 -16.42 4.22
C ASN A 65 11.79 -16.52 4.06
N LYS A 66 11.05 -15.61 4.69
CA LYS A 66 9.58 -15.48 4.53
C LYS A 66 9.20 -14.61 3.36
N GLY A 67 10.14 -13.84 2.78
CA GLY A 67 9.85 -12.83 1.78
C GLY A 67 9.10 -11.62 2.33
N LEU A 68 9.18 -11.37 3.63
CA LEU A 68 8.45 -10.32 4.32
C LEU A 68 9.25 -9.04 4.39
N ILE A 69 8.59 -7.91 4.07
CA ILE A 69 9.13 -6.55 4.26
C ILE A 69 8.03 -5.74 4.93
N VAL A 70 8.34 -5.15 6.09
CA VAL A 70 7.41 -4.34 6.88
C VAL A 70 7.91 -2.92 6.97
N LEU A 71 7.04 -1.98 6.63
CA LEU A 71 7.28 -0.55 6.81
C LEU A 71 6.29 0.02 7.80
N ARG A 72 6.73 1.03 8.52
CA ARG A 72 5.89 1.83 9.41
C ARG A 72 5.87 3.28 8.97
N SER A 73 4.68 3.90 8.94
CA SER A 73 4.54 5.33 8.70
C SER A 73 5.08 6.12 9.89
N VAL A 74 5.84 7.19 9.62
CA VAL A 74 6.35 8.12 10.65
C VAL A 74 5.31 9.17 11.05
N ASN A 75 4.27 9.35 10.26
CA ASN A 75 3.18 10.27 10.56
C ASN A 75 2.20 9.60 11.53
N TYR A 76 2.43 9.84 12.82
CA TYR A 76 1.63 9.30 13.90
C TYR A 76 0.24 9.93 13.92
N GLY A 77 -0.76 9.24 13.41
CA GLY A 77 -2.16 9.46 13.77
C GLY A 77 -2.48 8.80 15.12
N HIS A 78 -3.74 8.65 15.49
CA HIS A 78 -4.15 8.11 16.79
C HIS A 78 -3.73 6.64 17.01
N ILE A 79 -3.34 6.32 18.25
CA ILE A 79 -2.83 5.01 18.73
C ILE A 79 -3.77 3.81 18.41
N THR A 80 -5.03 4.07 18.07
CA THR A 80 -6.05 3.05 17.80
C THR A 80 -6.05 2.49 16.38
N ASP A 81 -5.28 3.08 15.45
CA ASP A 81 -5.32 2.76 14.01
C ASP A 81 -4.05 2.03 13.52
N ARG A 82 -3.58 1.03 14.27
CA ARG A 82 -2.34 0.29 13.97
C ARG A 82 -2.29 -0.24 12.53
N ASP A 83 -3.40 -0.74 12.03
CA ASP A 83 -3.50 -1.39 10.71
C ASP A 83 -3.35 -0.41 9.53
N LYS A 84 -3.47 0.90 9.79
CA LYS A 84 -3.36 1.93 8.75
C LYS A 84 -1.95 2.50 8.59
N TRP A 85 -1.01 2.07 9.43
CA TRP A 85 0.34 2.64 9.52
C TRP A 85 1.44 1.63 9.25
N GLU A 86 1.06 0.40 9.05
CA GLU A 86 1.97 -0.68 8.74
C GLU A 86 1.68 -1.20 7.33
N ALA A 87 2.67 -1.10 6.46
CA ALA A 87 2.63 -1.67 5.12
C ALA A 87 3.45 -2.95 5.10
N ARG A 88 2.80 -4.08 4.85
CA ARG A 88 3.41 -5.40 4.78
C ARG A 88 3.44 -5.87 3.34
N PHE A 89 4.63 -6.15 2.85
CA PHE A 89 4.86 -6.68 1.50
C PHE A 89 5.31 -8.13 1.58
N ILE A 90 4.81 -8.92 0.63
CA ILE A 90 5.27 -10.28 0.40
C ILE A 90 5.95 -10.37 -0.95
N VAL A 91 7.20 -10.85 -0.93
CA VAL A 91 7.99 -11.18 -2.10
C VAL A 91 8.05 -12.69 -2.25
N LYS A 92 7.60 -13.23 -3.38
CA LYS A 92 7.57 -14.68 -3.62
C LYS A 92 8.33 -15.04 -4.90
N SER A 93 9.17 -16.05 -4.82
CA SER A 93 9.75 -16.66 -6.01
C SER A 93 8.68 -17.45 -6.77
N LEU A 94 8.50 -17.15 -8.05
CA LEU A 94 7.63 -17.90 -8.96
C LEU A 94 8.45 -18.88 -9.82
N GLY A 95 9.78 -18.73 -9.82
CA GLY A 95 10.70 -19.57 -10.57
C GLY A 95 12.14 -19.04 -10.46
N ARG A 96 13.07 -19.65 -11.18
CA ARG A 96 14.50 -19.24 -11.11
C ARG A 96 14.76 -17.78 -11.48
N LYS A 97 13.96 -17.22 -12.39
CA LYS A 97 14.12 -15.86 -12.92
C LYS A 97 12.84 -15.04 -12.82
N GLN A 98 11.87 -15.46 -12.02
CA GLN A 98 10.62 -14.75 -11.90
C GLN A 98 10.22 -14.63 -10.43
N THR A 99 9.81 -13.43 -10.04
CA THR A 99 9.47 -13.09 -8.66
C THR A 99 8.26 -12.16 -8.65
N SER A 100 7.37 -12.36 -7.70
CA SER A 100 6.23 -11.46 -7.45
C SER A 100 6.42 -10.64 -6.18
N VAL A 101 5.86 -9.43 -6.20
CA VAL A 101 5.77 -8.52 -5.05
C VAL A 101 4.33 -8.07 -4.91
N ALA A 102 3.76 -8.17 -3.73
CA ALA A 102 2.41 -7.75 -3.44
C ALA A 102 2.29 -7.23 -2.00
N LEU A 103 1.26 -6.41 -1.74
CA LEU A 103 0.84 -6.11 -0.37
C LEU A 103 0.14 -7.33 0.24
N GLU A 104 0.40 -7.60 1.52
CA GLU A 104 -0.41 -8.56 2.27
C GLU A 104 -1.87 -8.10 2.34
N PRO A 105 -2.84 -9.02 2.43
CA PRO A 105 -4.26 -8.66 2.47
C PRO A 105 -4.61 -7.64 3.54
N VAL A 106 -3.96 -7.69 4.69
CA VAL A 106 -4.14 -6.73 5.81
C VAL A 106 -3.73 -5.30 5.43
N SER A 107 -2.77 -5.14 4.52
CA SER A 107 -2.24 -3.85 4.07
C SER A 107 -2.84 -3.35 2.75
N GLN A 108 -3.70 -4.12 2.08
CA GLN A 108 -4.25 -3.75 0.77
C GLN A 108 -5.16 -2.51 0.80
N ARG A 109 -5.74 -2.18 1.95
CA ARG A 109 -6.58 -0.98 2.13
C ARG A 109 -5.83 0.23 2.69
N LEU A 110 -4.52 0.19 2.66
CA LEU A 110 -3.68 1.29 3.10
C LEU A 110 -3.79 2.48 2.13
N ALA A 111 -3.99 3.70 2.64
CA ALA A 111 -4.20 4.90 1.83
C ALA A 111 -3.08 5.16 0.80
N GLN A 112 -1.83 4.84 1.15
CA GLN A 112 -0.65 5.02 0.28
C GLN A 112 -0.16 3.71 -0.37
N GLY A 113 -0.90 2.61 -0.24
CA GLY A 113 -0.49 1.30 -0.77
C GLY A 113 -0.18 1.31 -2.26
N GLY A 114 -1.00 2.02 -3.05
CA GLY A 114 -0.78 2.18 -4.49
C GLY A 114 0.48 2.97 -4.83
N GLU A 115 0.83 3.99 -4.05
CA GLU A 115 2.04 4.78 -4.27
C GLU A 115 3.31 4.00 -3.93
N LEU A 116 3.26 3.18 -2.88
CA LEU A 116 4.34 2.27 -2.51
C LEU A 116 4.59 1.24 -3.63
N LEU A 117 3.53 0.62 -4.18
CA LEU A 117 3.65 -0.31 -5.31
C LEU A 117 4.21 0.38 -6.55
N LYS A 118 3.74 1.57 -6.91
CA LYS A 118 4.27 2.36 -8.02
C LYS A 118 5.74 2.73 -7.83
N ARG A 119 6.17 3.00 -6.59
CA ARG A 119 7.58 3.27 -6.28
C ARG A 119 8.45 2.06 -6.55
N ILE A 120 8.02 0.88 -6.12
CA ILE A 120 8.71 -0.38 -6.39
C ILE A 120 8.84 -0.59 -7.90
N ASP A 121 7.75 -0.47 -8.64
CA ASP A 121 7.74 -0.68 -10.09
C ASP A 121 8.69 0.28 -10.82
N ARG A 122 8.69 1.57 -10.44
CA ARG A 122 9.60 2.57 -11.00
C ARG A 122 11.06 2.21 -10.77
N VAL A 123 11.45 1.79 -9.57
CA VAL A 123 12.85 1.43 -9.25
C VAL A 123 13.26 0.17 -10.03
N MET A 124 12.37 -0.79 -10.17
CA MET A 124 12.61 -1.99 -10.98
C MET A 124 12.83 -1.66 -12.46
N ALA A 125 11.99 -0.78 -13.03
CA ALA A 125 12.12 -0.34 -14.42
C ALA A 125 13.43 0.42 -14.66
N MET A 126 13.81 1.37 -13.81
CA MET A 126 15.07 2.11 -13.92
C MET A 126 16.29 1.19 -13.87
N SER A 127 16.26 0.19 -12.99
CA SER A 127 17.35 -0.79 -12.86
C SER A 127 17.51 -1.69 -14.11
N ALA A 128 16.45 -1.87 -14.88
CA ALA A 128 16.51 -2.60 -16.14
C ALA A 128 17.20 -1.77 -17.24
N VAL A 129 16.90 -0.49 -17.33
CA VAL A 129 17.50 0.45 -18.31
C VAL A 129 19.00 0.57 -18.10
N LEU A 130 19.44 0.84 -16.87
CA LEU A 130 20.86 0.97 -16.53
C LEU A 130 21.69 -0.28 -16.84
N LYS A 131 21.09 -1.46 -16.73
CA LYS A 131 21.75 -2.71 -17.09
C LYS A 131 21.89 -2.87 -18.60
N GLY A 132 20.90 -2.45 -19.38
CA GLY A 132 20.95 -2.45 -20.85
C GLY A 132 22.04 -1.53 -21.39
N GLU A 133 22.17 -0.32 -20.84
CA GLU A 133 23.21 0.65 -21.24
C GLU A 133 24.63 0.13 -20.95
N LYS A 134 24.85 -0.47 -19.77
CA LYS A 134 26.16 -1.06 -19.43
C LYS A 134 26.55 -2.21 -20.35
N GLN A 135 25.59 -3.02 -20.78
CA GLN A 135 25.87 -4.11 -21.74
C GLN A 135 26.18 -3.57 -23.14
N ALA A 136 25.53 -2.51 -23.57
CA ALA A 136 25.81 -1.88 -24.86
C ALA A 136 27.20 -1.22 -24.91
N GLN A 137 27.68 -0.65 -23.81
CA GLN A 137 29.03 -0.07 -23.70
C GLN A 137 30.14 -1.11 -23.58
N ALA A 138 29.86 -2.31 -23.12
CA ALA A 138 30.85 -3.37 -22.97
C ALA A 138 31.11 -4.16 -24.29
N VAL A 139 30.33 -3.93 -25.34
CA VAL A 139 30.43 -4.61 -26.65
C VAL A 139 31.14 -3.73 -27.69
N ASN A 140 31.42 -2.45 -27.38
CA ASN A 140 32.24 -1.57 -28.23
C ASN A 140 33.67 -1.43 -27.66
#